data_3de0e382c6151f65aaed70fef8cdcb33
#
_entry.id   3de0e382c6151f65aaed70fef8cdcb33
#
_cell.length_a   1.000
_cell.length_b   1.000
_cell.length_c   1.000
_cell.angle_alpha   90.00
_cell.angle_beta   90.00
_cell.angle_gamma   90.00
#
_symmetry.space_group_name_H-M   'P 1'
#
loop_
_entity.id
_entity.type
_entity.pdbx_description
1 polymer ?
#
loop_
_entity_poly.entity_id
_entity_poly.type
_entity_poly.pdbx_seq_one_letter_code
_entity_poly.pdbx_strand_id
1 'polypeptide(L)'
;MAKNNIKNDAITPRDVDFAQWYTDVCRKAELMDYSSVKGFIIYRPYGYALWEQIQSYMDKRFKETGHQNVYMPMLIPESLLNKEKDHVEGFAPECAVVTKGGLDDLEEHLIVRPTSETLFCEHYAKIVNSYRDLPKKYNQWCSGVRWEKTTRPFLRGSEFLWQEGHTIHATEEEARSETLMMRDIYEETAKELLAIPMLTGRKTEREKFAGAEETYTIEALMHDGKALQSGTSHYFGQGFAKAFNMTFLDKDNKLKHVYQTSWGVSTRLLGAIIMVHGDDNGLVLPPRLAPTQVVIIPIQQKKAGVLEKADEIAAQLKAAGMRVSVDASDKSPGWKFSEAEMRGIPVRIEVGPRDIENGHCVVVKRNDGVKTQMDLDENLPQAIHDTLETIHKEMYDKAAAFLNSHITRVNTLDEVGKVLDEKGGYVKMNWCGEEACELKIKELYQATSRCIDEHEEADGVCPCCGKKAKHVVYFARAY
;
A
#
# COMPACT_ATOMS: atom_id res chain seq x y z
N MET A 1 4.04 24.57 32.77
CA MET A 1 2.75 25.05 32.24
C MET A 1 2.21 23.92 31.38
N ALA A 2 1.09 23.32 31.77
CA ALA A 2 0.48 22.22 31.04
C ALA A 2 0.05 22.71 29.67
N LYS A 3 0.55 22.04 28.61
CA LYS A 3 0.05 22.24 27.25
C LYS A 3 -1.43 21.81 27.26
N ASN A 4 -2.35 22.74 27.09
CA ASN A 4 -3.72 22.42 26.71
C ASN A 4 -3.66 21.74 25.33
N ASN A 5 -3.56 20.41 25.33
CA ASN A 5 -3.93 19.61 24.19
C ASN A 5 -5.46 19.82 24.05
N ILE A 6 -5.86 20.63 23.09
CA ILE A 6 -7.23 20.60 22.60
C ILE A 6 -7.35 19.20 21.99
N LYS A 7 -7.89 18.25 22.79
CA LYS A 7 -8.23 16.92 22.28
C LYS A 7 -9.20 17.14 21.13
N ASN A 8 -8.85 16.62 19.98
CA ASN A 8 -9.77 16.60 18.85
C ASN A 8 -10.83 15.54 19.18
N ASP A 9 -11.91 15.92 19.86
CA ASP A 9 -13.01 15.04 20.27
C ASP A 9 -13.73 14.39 19.07
N ALA A 10 -13.23 14.61 17.85
CA ALA A 10 -13.81 14.11 16.62
C ALA A 10 -13.46 12.64 16.33
N ILE A 11 -12.39 12.09 16.93
CA ILE A 11 -11.96 10.71 16.73
C ILE A 11 -11.67 10.01 18.07
N THR A 12 -11.89 8.69 18.08
CA THR A 12 -11.55 7.84 19.22
C THR A 12 -10.02 7.76 19.38
N PRO A 13 -9.45 7.87 20.59
CA PRO A 13 -8.00 7.69 20.78
C PRO A 13 -7.55 6.27 20.42
N ARG A 14 -6.35 6.14 19.82
CA ARG A 14 -5.80 4.86 19.34
C ARG A 14 -5.65 3.80 20.42
N ASP A 15 -5.27 4.19 21.63
CA ASP A 15 -5.06 3.32 22.77
C ASP A 15 -6.37 2.86 23.43
N VAL A 16 -7.49 3.53 23.15
CA VAL A 16 -8.82 3.15 23.64
C VAL A 16 -9.47 2.13 22.70
N ASP A 17 -9.52 2.43 21.41
CA ASP A 17 -10.03 1.51 20.38
C ASP A 17 -9.37 1.80 19.03
N PHE A 18 -8.35 1.01 18.69
CA PHE A 18 -7.59 1.19 17.45
C PHE A 18 -8.44 0.99 16.19
N ALA A 19 -9.40 0.07 16.23
CA ALA A 19 -10.27 -0.21 15.09
C ALA A 19 -11.24 0.95 14.83
N GLN A 20 -11.81 1.51 15.90
CA GLN A 20 -12.68 2.67 15.80
C GLN A 20 -11.90 3.93 15.41
N TRP A 21 -10.74 4.17 16.01
CA TRP A 21 -9.82 5.24 15.61
C TRP A 21 -9.54 5.22 14.11
N TYR A 22 -9.19 4.06 13.57
CA TYR A 22 -8.93 3.90 12.13
C TYR A 22 -10.13 4.31 11.28
N THR A 23 -11.32 3.84 11.64
CA THR A 23 -12.56 4.16 10.93
C THR A 23 -12.90 5.65 11.03
N ASP A 24 -12.71 6.24 12.21
CA ASP A 24 -12.94 7.66 12.44
C ASP A 24 -12.00 8.51 11.57
N VAL A 25 -10.72 8.18 11.52
CA VAL A 25 -9.74 8.88 10.66
C VAL A 25 -10.15 8.76 9.18
N CYS A 26 -10.49 7.57 8.69
CA CYS A 26 -10.93 7.39 7.29
C CYS A 26 -12.09 8.33 6.92
N ARG A 27 -13.06 8.50 7.82
CA ARG A 27 -14.24 9.33 7.58
C ARG A 27 -14.01 10.81 7.83
N LYS A 28 -13.39 11.16 8.97
CA LYS A 28 -13.20 12.55 9.40
C LYS A 28 -12.16 13.29 8.56
N ALA A 29 -11.13 12.60 8.08
CA ALA A 29 -10.20 13.16 7.11
C ALA A 29 -10.77 13.19 5.68
N GLU A 30 -12.04 12.81 5.51
CA GLU A 30 -12.75 12.82 4.23
C GLU A 30 -12.11 11.95 3.14
N LEU A 31 -11.54 10.80 3.53
CA LEU A 31 -10.92 9.87 2.58
C LEU A 31 -11.96 9.02 1.86
N MET A 32 -13.02 8.62 2.56
CA MET A 32 -14.04 7.72 2.04
C MET A 32 -15.39 7.93 2.72
N ASP A 33 -16.42 7.36 2.12
CA ASP A 33 -17.73 7.14 2.75
C ASP A 33 -18.25 5.75 2.39
N TYR A 34 -19.21 5.26 3.16
CA TYR A 34 -19.84 3.97 2.87
C TYR A 34 -20.87 4.10 1.74
N SER A 35 -20.87 3.14 0.82
CA SER A 35 -21.95 3.01 -0.15
C SER A 35 -23.11 2.20 0.42
N SER A 36 -24.18 2.06 -0.37
CA SER A 36 -25.35 1.23 -0.02
C SER A 36 -25.03 -0.27 -0.02
N VAL A 37 -23.93 -0.69 -0.64
CA VAL A 37 -23.51 -2.09 -0.71
C VAL A 37 -22.35 -2.32 0.23
N LYS A 38 -22.51 -3.29 1.15
CA LYS A 38 -21.48 -3.64 2.13
C LYS A 38 -20.19 -4.05 1.43
N GLY A 39 -19.07 -3.47 1.89
CA GLY A 39 -17.73 -3.76 1.35
C GLY A 39 -17.34 -2.95 0.12
N PHE A 40 -18.26 -2.13 -0.40
CA PHE A 40 -18.04 -1.17 -1.48
C PHE A 40 -18.03 0.23 -0.89
N ILE A 41 -16.95 0.97 -1.01
CA ILE A 41 -16.79 2.30 -0.45
C ILE A 41 -16.76 3.37 -1.55
N ILE A 42 -17.17 4.57 -1.19
CA ILE A 42 -16.99 5.77 -2.02
C ILE A 42 -15.63 6.36 -1.67
N TYR A 43 -14.71 6.41 -2.61
CA TYR A 43 -13.47 7.17 -2.46
C TYR A 43 -13.78 8.65 -2.63
N ARG A 44 -13.65 9.43 -1.55
CA ARG A 44 -13.87 10.87 -1.62
C ARG A 44 -12.69 11.56 -2.30
N PRO A 45 -12.85 12.81 -2.79
CA PRO A 45 -11.80 13.48 -3.56
C PRO A 45 -10.42 13.48 -2.90
N TYR A 46 -10.34 13.66 -1.58
CA TYR A 46 -9.07 13.68 -0.86
C TYR A 46 -8.42 12.29 -0.77
N GLY A 47 -9.23 11.26 -0.51
CA GLY A 47 -8.75 9.88 -0.52
C GLY A 47 -8.33 9.41 -1.92
N TYR A 48 -9.08 9.80 -2.94
CA TYR A 48 -8.73 9.46 -4.32
C TYR A 48 -7.46 10.19 -4.78
N ALA A 49 -7.26 11.45 -4.37
CA ALA A 49 -6.04 12.19 -4.67
C ALA A 49 -4.78 11.54 -4.09
N LEU A 50 -4.86 10.90 -2.91
CA LEU A 50 -3.76 10.08 -2.39
C LEU A 50 -3.46 8.90 -3.30
N TRP A 51 -4.49 8.22 -3.79
CA TRP A 51 -4.33 7.12 -4.74
C TRP A 51 -3.72 7.58 -6.06
N GLU A 52 -4.12 8.73 -6.58
CA GLU A 52 -3.54 9.33 -7.81
C GLU A 52 -2.04 9.63 -7.65
N GLN A 53 -1.58 10.06 -6.46
CA GLN A 53 -0.14 10.24 -6.19
C GLN A 53 0.61 8.91 -6.23
N ILE A 54 0.07 7.86 -5.61
CA ILE A 54 0.64 6.51 -5.66
C ILE A 54 0.69 6.02 -7.11
N GLN A 55 -0.41 6.16 -7.83
CA GLN A 55 -0.56 5.78 -9.22
C GLN A 55 0.46 6.49 -10.11
N SER A 56 0.59 7.81 -9.96
CA SER A 56 1.53 8.62 -10.74
C SER A 56 2.99 8.20 -10.50
N TYR A 57 3.38 7.97 -9.25
CA TYR A 57 4.74 7.54 -8.91
C TYR A 57 5.06 6.17 -9.50
N MET A 58 4.20 5.19 -9.26
CA MET A 58 4.42 3.81 -9.70
C MET A 58 4.34 3.68 -11.21
N ASP A 59 3.38 4.35 -11.87
CA ASP A 59 3.22 4.30 -13.32
C ASP A 59 4.46 4.85 -14.05
N LYS A 60 5.08 5.88 -13.48
CA LYS A 60 6.38 6.38 -13.97
C LYS A 60 7.45 5.30 -13.88
N ARG A 61 7.59 4.62 -12.74
CA ARG A 61 8.57 3.54 -12.54
C ARG A 61 8.31 2.36 -13.50
N PHE A 62 7.06 1.98 -13.69
CA PHE A 62 6.70 0.91 -14.65
C PHE A 62 7.09 1.27 -16.08
N LYS A 63 6.84 2.50 -16.52
CA LYS A 63 7.24 2.96 -17.85
C LYS A 63 8.75 3.02 -18.03
N GLU A 64 9.49 3.45 -17.01
CA GLU A 64 10.96 3.45 -17.01
C GLU A 64 11.57 2.05 -17.16
N THR A 65 10.85 1.00 -16.71
CA THR A 65 11.23 -0.41 -16.84
C THR A 65 10.62 -1.12 -18.03
N GLY A 66 10.00 -0.36 -18.96
CA GLY A 66 9.49 -0.85 -20.24
C GLY A 66 8.10 -1.46 -20.19
N HIS A 67 7.34 -1.24 -19.12
CA HIS A 67 5.95 -1.70 -19.01
C HIS A 67 4.99 -0.75 -19.74
N GLN A 68 3.90 -1.33 -20.24
CA GLN A 68 2.85 -0.60 -20.95
C GLN A 68 1.50 -0.84 -20.27
N ASN A 69 0.70 0.22 -20.17
CA ASN A 69 -0.64 0.11 -19.62
C ASN A 69 -1.61 -0.40 -20.68
N VAL A 70 -2.48 -1.31 -20.25
CA VAL A 70 -3.60 -1.86 -21.05
C VAL A 70 -4.87 -1.80 -20.21
N TYR A 71 -5.98 -2.19 -20.80
CA TYR A 71 -7.22 -2.42 -20.06
C TYR A 71 -7.87 -3.71 -20.54
N MET A 72 -8.04 -4.67 -19.65
CA MET A 72 -8.76 -5.92 -19.88
C MET A 72 -10.23 -5.78 -19.46
N PRO A 73 -11.16 -6.50 -20.11
CA PRO A 73 -12.56 -6.47 -19.72
C PRO A 73 -12.79 -6.82 -18.26
N MET A 74 -13.81 -6.22 -17.64
CA MET A 74 -14.17 -6.48 -16.26
C MET A 74 -14.77 -7.88 -16.05
N LEU A 75 -15.46 -8.41 -17.06
CA LEU A 75 -16.18 -9.69 -16.97
C LEU A 75 -15.36 -10.81 -17.60
N ILE A 76 -15.29 -11.93 -16.88
CA ILE A 76 -14.59 -13.15 -17.27
C ILE A 76 -15.62 -14.27 -17.46
N PRO A 77 -15.67 -14.97 -18.61
CA PRO A 77 -16.47 -16.17 -18.72
C PRO A 77 -16.09 -17.21 -17.67
N GLU A 78 -17.06 -17.84 -17.04
CA GLU A 78 -16.82 -18.86 -16.00
C GLU A 78 -15.94 -20.01 -16.54
N SER A 79 -16.16 -20.43 -17.78
CA SER A 79 -15.35 -21.43 -18.46
C SER A 79 -13.87 -21.04 -18.61
N LEU A 80 -13.59 -19.73 -18.78
CA LEU A 80 -12.22 -19.23 -18.89
C LEU A 80 -11.51 -19.26 -17.53
N LEU A 81 -12.21 -18.86 -16.45
CA LEU A 81 -11.67 -18.94 -15.10
C LEU A 81 -11.34 -20.38 -14.71
N ASN A 82 -12.16 -21.34 -15.13
CA ASN A 82 -12.04 -22.75 -14.80
C ASN A 82 -10.91 -23.51 -15.53
N LYS A 83 -10.18 -22.86 -16.45
CA LYS A 83 -9.09 -23.51 -17.19
C LYS A 83 -7.86 -23.82 -16.34
N GLU A 84 -7.63 -23.10 -15.27
CA GLU A 84 -6.53 -23.34 -14.35
C GLU A 84 -7.09 -23.71 -12.98
N LYS A 85 -6.91 -24.98 -12.57
CA LYS A 85 -7.59 -25.59 -11.43
C LYS A 85 -7.19 -24.96 -10.08
N ASP A 86 -5.91 -24.76 -9.84
CA ASP A 86 -5.43 -24.22 -8.56
C ASP A 86 -5.88 -22.76 -8.36
N HIS A 87 -5.93 -22.01 -9.46
CA HIS A 87 -6.43 -20.63 -9.47
C HIS A 87 -7.92 -20.58 -9.11
N VAL A 88 -8.72 -21.47 -9.70
CA VAL A 88 -10.16 -21.59 -9.41
C VAL A 88 -10.41 -21.94 -7.95
N GLU A 89 -9.72 -22.94 -7.42
CA GLU A 89 -9.87 -23.35 -6.01
C GLU A 89 -9.57 -22.19 -5.05
N GLY A 90 -8.62 -21.32 -5.40
CA GLY A 90 -8.29 -20.13 -4.62
C GLY A 90 -9.36 -19.02 -4.63
N PHE A 91 -10.03 -18.80 -5.76
CA PHE A 91 -10.91 -17.63 -5.95
C PHE A 91 -12.41 -17.94 -6.03
N ALA A 92 -12.82 -19.16 -6.36
CA ALA A 92 -14.23 -19.50 -6.55
C ALA A 92 -15.15 -19.07 -5.38
N PRO A 93 -14.76 -19.21 -4.10
CA PRO A 93 -15.60 -18.82 -2.98
C PRO A 93 -15.86 -17.32 -2.85
N GLU A 94 -15.04 -16.49 -3.51
CA GLU A 94 -15.05 -15.02 -3.41
C GLU A 94 -15.51 -14.34 -4.70
N CYS A 95 -15.97 -15.08 -5.69
CA CYS A 95 -16.41 -14.51 -6.96
C CYS A 95 -17.81 -13.87 -6.86
N ALA A 96 -17.93 -12.67 -7.44
CA ALA A 96 -19.22 -12.09 -7.77
C ALA A 96 -19.63 -12.57 -9.17
N VAL A 97 -20.85 -13.13 -9.29
CA VAL A 97 -21.32 -13.80 -10.51
C VAL A 97 -22.45 -13.00 -11.15
N VAL A 98 -22.32 -12.71 -12.45
CA VAL A 98 -23.37 -12.11 -13.27
C VAL A 98 -24.12 -13.21 -14.01
N THR A 99 -25.41 -13.32 -13.75
CA THR A 99 -26.30 -14.36 -14.30
C THR A 99 -27.25 -13.85 -15.37
N LYS A 100 -27.42 -12.53 -15.49
CA LYS A 100 -28.32 -11.89 -16.45
C LYS A 100 -27.64 -10.82 -17.27
N GLY A 101 -28.00 -10.75 -18.54
CA GLY A 101 -27.69 -9.64 -19.45
C GLY A 101 -28.97 -8.92 -19.86
N GLY A 102 -29.17 -7.71 -19.34
CA GLY A 102 -30.48 -7.06 -19.44
C GLY A 102 -31.54 -7.81 -18.61
N LEU A 103 -32.58 -8.28 -19.26
CA LEU A 103 -33.67 -9.06 -18.63
C LEU A 103 -33.51 -10.57 -18.81
N ASP A 104 -32.63 -10.99 -19.70
CA ASP A 104 -32.49 -12.41 -20.07
C ASP A 104 -31.39 -13.09 -19.23
N ASP A 105 -31.60 -14.37 -18.93
CA ASP A 105 -30.58 -15.20 -18.30
C ASP A 105 -29.45 -15.47 -19.33
N LEU A 106 -28.21 -15.39 -18.84
CA LEU A 106 -27.03 -15.69 -19.67
C LEU A 106 -26.92 -17.22 -19.86
N GLU A 107 -26.54 -17.65 -21.04
CA GLU A 107 -26.22 -19.05 -21.33
C GLU A 107 -25.01 -19.54 -20.54
N GLU A 108 -24.02 -18.66 -20.36
CA GLU A 108 -22.84 -18.87 -19.53
C GLU A 108 -22.74 -17.74 -18.51
N HIS A 109 -22.49 -18.08 -17.24
CA HIS A 109 -22.27 -17.11 -16.20
C HIS A 109 -20.97 -16.34 -16.43
N LEU A 110 -20.95 -15.07 -16.02
CA LEU A 110 -19.78 -14.22 -16.07
C LEU A 110 -19.32 -13.88 -14.65
N ILE A 111 -18.02 -13.85 -14.47
CA ILE A 111 -17.38 -13.50 -13.20
C ILE A 111 -16.91 -12.04 -13.27
N VAL A 112 -17.27 -11.25 -12.28
CA VAL A 112 -16.61 -9.93 -12.11
C VAL A 112 -15.19 -10.19 -11.63
N ARG A 113 -14.19 -9.72 -12.37
CA ARG A 113 -12.78 -10.09 -12.16
C ARG A 113 -12.31 -9.96 -10.71
N PRO A 114 -11.88 -11.05 -10.06
CA PRO A 114 -11.16 -10.99 -8.78
C PRO A 114 -9.68 -10.70 -9.00
N THR A 115 -9.17 -11.12 -10.14
CA THR A 115 -7.83 -10.92 -10.72
C THR A 115 -7.90 -11.34 -12.20
N SER A 116 -6.93 -10.99 -13.02
CA SER A 116 -7.06 -11.08 -14.49
C SER A 116 -6.10 -12.05 -15.17
N GLU A 117 -5.42 -12.95 -14.46
CA GLU A 117 -4.44 -13.91 -15.03
C GLU A 117 -5.01 -14.62 -16.26
N THR A 118 -6.23 -15.14 -16.17
CA THR A 118 -6.84 -15.93 -17.23
C THR A 118 -7.16 -15.10 -18.49
N LEU A 119 -7.58 -13.84 -18.33
CA LEU A 119 -7.78 -12.92 -19.44
C LEU A 119 -6.46 -12.58 -20.15
N PHE A 120 -5.42 -12.30 -19.39
CA PHE A 120 -4.10 -12.04 -19.96
C PHE A 120 -3.54 -13.25 -20.68
N CYS A 121 -3.69 -14.45 -20.10
CA CYS A 121 -3.25 -15.69 -20.75
C CYS A 121 -3.98 -15.94 -22.07
N GLU A 122 -5.29 -15.76 -22.11
CA GLU A 122 -6.06 -15.90 -23.36
C GLU A 122 -5.61 -14.89 -24.41
N HIS A 123 -5.38 -13.65 -24.02
CA HIS A 123 -4.93 -12.59 -24.92
C HIS A 123 -3.51 -12.86 -25.44
N TYR A 124 -2.58 -13.20 -24.54
CA TYR A 124 -1.20 -13.51 -24.92
C TYR A 124 -1.08 -14.70 -25.84
N ALA A 125 -1.89 -15.74 -25.64
CA ALA A 125 -1.94 -16.89 -26.53
C ALA A 125 -2.32 -16.53 -27.98
N LYS A 126 -3.06 -15.44 -28.18
CA LYS A 126 -3.47 -14.94 -29.49
C LYS A 126 -2.41 -14.08 -30.19
N ILE A 127 -1.58 -13.35 -29.42
CA ILE A 127 -0.69 -12.31 -29.98
C ILE A 127 0.79 -12.68 -29.97
N VAL A 128 1.18 -13.78 -29.32
CA VAL A 128 2.58 -14.24 -29.26
C VAL A 128 2.77 -15.45 -30.15
N ASN A 129 3.68 -15.34 -31.11
CA ASN A 129 3.98 -16.41 -32.07
C ASN A 129 5.48 -16.74 -32.12
N SER A 130 6.35 -15.78 -31.86
CA SER A 130 7.79 -15.97 -31.93
C SER A 130 8.53 -15.27 -30.79
N TYR A 131 9.79 -15.66 -30.58
CA TYR A 131 10.66 -15.01 -29.58
C TYR A 131 10.79 -13.49 -29.76
N ARG A 132 10.51 -12.96 -30.99
CA ARG A 132 10.56 -11.53 -31.27
C ARG A 132 9.38 -10.76 -30.65
N ASP A 133 8.32 -11.46 -30.29
CA ASP A 133 7.15 -10.88 -29.64
C ASP A 133 7.34 -10.70 -28.12
N LEU A 134 8.40 -11.31 -27.56
CA LEU A 134 8.70 -11.34 -26.14
C LEU A 134 9.83 -10.37 -25.75
N PRO A 135 9.86 -9.84 -24.53
CA PRO A 135 8.82 -10.02 -23.51
C PRO A 135 7.58 -9.18 -23.78
N LYS A 136 6.42 -9.58 -23.23
CA LYS A 136 5.24 -8.72 -23.08
C LYS A 136 5.13 -8.30 -21.62
N LYS A 137 5.05 -6.99 -21.39
CA LYS A 137 5.05 -6.40 -20.05
C LYS A 137 3.87 -5.44 -19.92
N TYR A 138 2.72 -5.98 -19.54
CA TYR A 138 1.49 -5.21 -19.42
C TYR A 138 1.09 -4.99 -17.97
N ASN A 139 0.58 -3.81 -17.71
CA ASN A 139 -0.02 -3.40 -16.43
C ASN A 139 -1.40 -2.82 -16.68
N GLN A 140 -2.33 -2.98 -15.77
CA GLN A 140 -3.59 -2.25 -15.78
C GLN A 140 -3.90 -1.65 -14.42
N TRP A 141 -4.45 -0.44 -14.46
CA TRP A 141 -5.06 0.24 -13.32
C TRP A 141 -6.57 0.00 -13.40
N CYS A 142 -7.13 -0.68 -12.42
CA CYS A 142 -8.53 -1.09 -12.45
C CYS A 142 -9.09 -1.37 -11.06
N SER A 143 -10.35 -1.80 -10.98
CA SER A 143 -10.90 -2.40 -9.79
C SER A 143 -10.95 -3.93 -9.89
N GLY A 144 -10.86 -4.59 -8.73
CA GLY A 144 -11.15 -6.01 -8.57
C GLY A 144 -12.29 -6.21 -7.58
N VAL A 145 -13.01 -7.33 -7.70
CA VAL A 145 -14.09 -7.69 -6.78
C VAL A 145 -13.84 -9.06 -6.18
N ARG A 146 -13.70 -9.09 -4.85
CA ARG A 146 -13.63 -10.32 -4.04
C ARG A 146 -14.66 -10.25 -2.95
N TRP A 147 -15.64 -11.15 -2.96
CA TRP A 147 -16.78 -11.08 -2.07
C TRP A 147 -16.42 -11.44 -0.63
N GLU A 148 -15.90 -10.47 0.09
CA GLU A 148 -15.36 -10.62 1.44
C GLU A 148 -16.49 -10.67 2.50
N LYS A 149 -16.37 -11.62 3.43
CA LYS A 149 -17.31 -11.75 4.56
C LYS A 149 -17.15 -10.60 5.58
N THR A 150 -15.91 -10.22 5.84
CA THR A 150 -15.55 -9.14 6.77
C THR A 150 -14.77 -8.08 6.04
N THR A 151 -15.25 -6.83 6.11
CA THR A 151 -14.65 -5.71 5.38
C THR A 151 -14.16 -4.62 6.33
N ARG A 152 -13.10 -3.92 5.93
CA ARG A 152 -12.57 -2.73 6.58
C ARG A 152 -12.08 -1.77 5.51
N PRO A 153 -12.44 -0.47 5.57
CA PRO A 153 -12.05 0.50 4.54
C PRO A 153 -10.56 0.42 4.17
N PHE A 154 -10.24 0.45 2.89
CA PHE A 154 -8.93 0.32 2.27
C PHE A 154 -8.21 -1.03 2.51
N LEU A 155 -8.29 -1.62 3.70
CA LEU A 155 -7.54 -2.82 4.07
C LEU A 155 -8.12 -4.10 3.46
N ARG A 156 -9.45 -4.21 3.48
CA ARG A 156 -10.19 -5.36 2.96
C ARG A 156 -11.58 -4.91 2.52
N GLY A 157 -11.77 -4.65 1.25
CA GLY A 157 -13.04 -4.31 0.63
C GLY A 157 -13.51 -5.41 -0.31
N SER A 158 -14.83 -5.49 -0.55
CA SER A 158 -15.36 -6.36 -1.60
C SER A 158 -15.01 -5.84 -2.99
N GLU A 159 -14.95 -4.53 -3.17
CA GLU A 159 -14.29 -3.88 -4.30
C GLU A 159 -13.04 -3.13 -3.81
N PHE A 160 -11.98 -3.16 -4.58
CA PHE A 160 -10.75 -2.45 -4.33
C PHE A 160 -10.15 -1.91 -5.63
N LEU A 161 -9.57 -0.72 -5.55
CA LEU A 161 -8.76 -0.17 -6.63
C LEU A 161 -7.34 -0.71 -6.49
N TRP A 162 -6.74 -1.08 -7.61
CA TRP A 162 -5.39 -1.62 -7.65
C TRP A 162 -4.72 -1.43 -8.99
N GLN A 163 -3.48 -1.79 -9.08
CA GLN A 163 -2.83 -2.17 -10.32
C GLN A 163 -2.52 -3.66 -10.28
N GLU A 164 -2.61 -4.30 -11.43
CA GLU A 164 -2.14 -5.64 -11.66
C GLU A 164 -1.29 -5.67 -12.92
N GLY A 165 -0.08 -6.17 -12.79
CA GLY A 165 0.82 -6.41 -13.90
C GLY A 165 0.88 -7.89 -14.23
N HIS A 166 0.96 -8.17 -15.52
CA HIS A 166 1.06 -9.53 -16.05
C HIS A 166 2.08 -9.52 -17.16
N THR A 167 3.15 -10.30 -17.01
CA THR A 167 4.23 -10.33 -17.98
C THR A 167 4.54 -11.75 -18.43
N ILE A 168 5.04 -11.90 -19.65
CA ILE A 168 5.52 -13.15 -20.19
C ILE A 168 6.89 -12.98 -20.83
N HIS A 169 7.72 -14.01 -20.67
CA HIS A 169 9.13 -14.00 -21.04
C HIS A 169 9.53 -15.29 -21.76
N ALA A 170 10.61 -15.21 -22.54
CA ALA A 170 11.15 -16.35 -23.23
C ALA A 170 11.90 -17.33 -22.32
N THR A 171 12.50 -16.82 -21.24
CA THR A 171 13.32 -17.61 -20.32
C THR A 171 12.87 -17.50 -18.87
N GLU A 172 13.19 -18.51 -18.09
CA GLU A 172 12.96 -18.53 -16.64
C GLU A 172 13.71 -17.41 -15.94
N GLU A 173 14.96 -17.16 -16.34
CA GLU A 173 15.81 -16.12 -15.74
C GLU A 173 15.20 -14.73 -15.91
N GLU A 174 14.70 -14.40 -17.11
CA GLU A 174 14.01 -13.13 -17.37
C GLU A 174 12.77 -12.97 -16.49
N ALA A 175 11.94 -14.02 -16.35
CA ALA A 175 10.74 -13.98 -15.54
C ALA A 175 11.05 -13.84 -14.04
N ARG A 176 12.05 -14.54 -13.53
CA ARG A 176 12.50 -14.43 -12.15
C ARG A 176 13.05 -13.02 -11.85
N SER A 177 13.85 -12.48 -12.76
CA SER A 177 14.37 -11.10 -12.65
C SER A 177 13.25 -10.07 -12.64
N GLU A 178 12.22 -10.25 -13.47
CA GLU A 178 11.03 -9.40 -13.49
C GLU A 178 10.28 -9.45 -12.14
N THR A 179 10.08 -10.66 -11.61
CA THR A 179 9.39 -10.86 -10.32
C THR A 179 10.09 -10.11 -9.18
N LEU A 180 11.40 -10.21 -9.09
CA LEU A 180 12.20 -9.53 -8.06
C LEU A 180 12.24 -8.01 -8.28
N MET A 181 12.39 -7.57 -9.52
CA MET A 181 12.39 -6.14 -9.87
C MET A 181 11.08 -5.47 -9.44
N MET A 182 9.94 -6.12 -9.62
CA MET A 182 8.65 -5.55 -9.21
C MET A 182 8.48 -5.50 -7.70
N ARG A 183 8.95 -6.51 -6.95
CA ARG A 183 9.05 -6.44 -5.49
C ARG A 183 9.87 -5.23 -5.06
N ASP A 184 11.03 -5.01 -5.68
CA ASP A 184 11.94 -3.92 -5.35
C ASP A 184 11.34 -2.55 -5.67
N ILE A 185 10.60 -2.40 -6.77
CA ILE A 185 9.84 -1.17 -7.09
C ILE A 185 8.76 -0.91 -6.04
N TYR A 186 8.09 -1.94 -5.53
CA TYR A 186 7.10 -1.79 -4.47
C TYR A 186 7.74 -1.35 -3.14
N GLU A 187 8.87 -1.93 -2.79
CA GLU A 187 9.64 -1.52 -1.60
C GLU A 187 10.16 -0.09 -1.75
N GLU A 188 10.73 0.27 -2.92
CA GLU A 188 11.13 1.64 -3.24
C GLU A 188 9.97 2.63 -3.10
N THR A 189 8.80 2.29 -3.65
CA THR A 189 7.60 3.13 -3.53
C THR A 189 7.20 3.34 -2.08
N ALA A 190 7.22 2.28 -1.28
CA ALA A 190 6.90 2.37 0.15
C ALA A 190 7.86 3.29 0.90
N LYS A 191 9.17 3.17 0.63
CA LYS A 191 10.20 4.00 1.24
C LYS A 191 10.15 5.44 0.75
N GLU A 192 10.21 5.64 -0.56
CA GLU A 192 10.44 6.97 -1.16
C GLU A 192 9.17 7.82 -1.20
N LEU A 193 8.00 7.23 -1.39
CA LEU A 193 6.74 7.96 -1.45
C LEU A 193 5.97 7.93 -0.14
N LEU A 194 5.88 6.76 0.50
CA LEU A 194 5.03 6.54 1.68
C LEU A 194 5.78 6.69 3.01
N ALA A 195 7.10 6.82 3.01
CA ALA A 195 7.96 6.83 4.19
C ALA A 195 7.71 5.61 5.12
N ILE A 196 7.43 4.44 4.54
CA ILE A 196 7.16 3.20 5.27
C ILE A 196 8.27 2.18 4.99
N PRO A 197 9.01 1.74 6.02
CA PRO A 197 9.92 0.61 5.90
C PRO A 197 9.11 -0.69 5.76
N MET A 198 9.54 -1.56 4.86
CA MET A 198 8.90 -2.85 4.61
C MET A 198 9.81 -4.00 4.96
N LEU A 199 9.24 -5.07 5.50
CA LEU A 199 9.86 -6.37 5.55
C LEU A 199 9.61 -7.07 4.22
N THR A 200 10.67 -7.58 3.57
CA THR A 200 10.58 -8.26 2.28
C THR A 200 11.04 -9.71 2.37
N GLY A 201 10.51 -10.56 1.54
CA GLY A 201 10.92 -11.96 1.46
C GLY A 201 9.98 -12.82 0.64
N ARG A 202 10.28 -14.12 0.56
CA ARG A 202 9.50 -15.10 -0.14
C ARG A 202 8.44 -15.73 0.78
N LYS A 203 7.23 -15.90 0.27
CA LYS A 203 6.15 -16.62 0.97
C LYS A 203 6.48 -18.12 1.10
N THR A 204 5.97 -18.75 2.14
CA THR A 204 5.97 -20.22 2.25
C THR A 204 5.03 -20.84 1.21
N GLU A 205 5.18 -22.14 0.98
CA GLU A 205 4.33 -22.91 0.05
C GLU A 205 2.84 -22.75 0.36
N ARG A 206 2.51 -22.63 1.65
CA ARG A 206 1.15 -22.48 2.13
C ARG A 206 0.56 -21.08 1.87
N GLU A 207 1.37 -20.05 2.01
CA GLU A 207 0.92 -18.65 1.95
C GLU A 207 1.17 -17.99 0.58
N LYS A 208 1.76 -18.74 -0.36
CA LYS A 208 1.96 -18.25 -1.73
C LYS A 208 0.63 -18.10 -2.48
N PHE A 209 0.63 -17.29 -3.52
CA PHE A 209 -0.52 -17.10 -4.39
C PHE A 209 -0.91 -18.38 -5.14
N ALA A 210 -2.21 -18.64 -5.25
CA ALA A 210 -2.74 -19.83 -5.91
C ALA A 210 -2.32 -19.91 -7.40
N GLY A 211 -1.64 -21.01 -7.77
CA GLY A 211 -1.09 -21.21 -9.11
C GLY A 211 0.34 -20.67 -9.31
N ALA A 212 0.89 -19.91 -8.38
CA ALA A 212 2.29 -19.46 -8.44
C ALA A 212 3.26 -20.54 -7.97
N GLU A 213 4.44 -20.60 -8.57
CA GLU A 213 5.57 -21.37 -8.06
C GLU A 213 6.23 -20.66 -6.88
N GLU A 214 6.40 -19.33 -6.97
CA GLU A 214 6.95 -18.50 -5.91
C GLU A 214 6.16 -17.20 -5.79
N THR A 215 6.01 -16.72 -4.57
CA THR A 215 5.42 -15.40 -4.25
C THR A 215 6.36 -14.62 -3.35
N TYR A 216 6.70 -13.41 -3.77
CA TYR A 216 7.42 -12.43 -2.97
C TYR A 216 6.47 -11.38 -2.43
N THR A 217 6.77 -10.85 -1.24
CA THR A 217 5.90 -9.91 -0.53
C THR A 217 6.67 -8.75 0.02
N ILE A 218 5.97 -7.62 0.18
CA ILE A 218 6.34 -6.53 1.06
C ILE A 218 5.34 -6.45 2.20
N GLU A 219 5.82 -6.40 3.44
CA GLU A 219 5.03 -6.45 4.65
C GLU A 219 5.29 -5.21 5.51
N ALA A 220 4.24 -4.47 5.84
CA ALA A 220 4.32 -3.36 6.78
C ALA A 220 3.93 -3.80 8.19
N LEU A 221 4.45 -3.11 9.20
CA LEU A 221 4.03 -3.28 10.59
C LEU A 221 3.13 -2.13 11.01
N MET A 222 1.91 -2.44 11.41
CA MET A 222 0.93 -1.47 11.86
C MET A 222 1.17 -1.07 13.31
N HIS A 223 0.67 0.07 13.71
CA HIS A 223 0.90 0.61 15.06
C HIS A 223 0.38 -0.29 16.19
N ASP A 224 -0.64 -1.11 15.92
CA ASP A 224 -1.15 -2.12 16.85
C ASP A 224 -0.33 -3.43 16.90
N GLY A 225 0.83 -3.46 16.27
CA GLY A 225 1.73 -4.61 16.24
C GLY A 225 1.31 -5.75 15.30
N LYS A 226 0.34 -5.53 14.40
CA LYS A 226 -0.04 -6.50 13.38
C LYS A 226 0.64 -6.23 12.05
N ALA A 227 0.93 -7.30 11.32
CA ALA A 227 1.48 -7.23 9.98
C ALA A 227 0.39 -6.91 8.94
N LEU A 228 0.78 -6.21 7.89
CA LEU A 228 -0.05 -5.97 6.71
C LEU A 228 0.72 -6.31 5.44
N GLN A 229 0.25 -7.33 4.72
CA GLN A 229 0.73 -7.60 3.37
C GLN A 229 0.35 -6.42 2.47
N SER A 230 1.36 -5.72 1.97
CA SER A 230 1.17 -4.43 1.28
C SER A 230 1.31 -4.53 -0.24
N GLY A 231 1.96 -5.56 -0.73
CA GLY A 231 2.11 -5.86 -2.15
C GLY A 231 2.74 -7.22 -2.37
N THR A 232 2.48 -7.84 -3.52
CA THR A 232 3.04 -9.14 -3.88
C THR A 232 3.50 -9.18 -5.34
N SER A 233 4.50 -10.00 -5.59
CA SER A 233 5.02 -10.31 -6.92
C SER A 233 5.19 -11.82 -7.05
N HIS A 234 4.66 -12.39 -8.14
CA HIS A 234 4.52 -13.82 -8.32
C HIS A 234 5.30 -14.31 -9.54
N TYR A 235 5.99 -15.41 -9.38
CA TYR A 235 6.58 -16.18 -10.45
C TYR A 235 5.73 -17.43 -10.67
N PHE A 236 5.19 -17.63 -11.88
CA PHE A 236 4.31 -18.75 -12.22
C PHE A 236 4.98 -19.89 -12.97
N GLY A 237 6.25 -19.73 -13.32
CA GLY A 237 6.88 -20.70 -14.20
C GLY A 237 6.12 -20.85 -15.52
N GLN A 238 5.76 -22.07 -15.88
CA GLN A 238 5.04 -22.39 -17.12
C GLN A 238 3.65 -23.00 -16.88
N GLY A 239 3.13 -22.99 -15.65
CA GLY A 239 1.84 -23.59 -15.30
C GLY A 239 0.69 -23.07 -16.15
N PHE A 240 0.43 -21.76 -16.08
CA PHE A 240 -0.58 -21.10 -16.91
C PHE A 240 -0.27 -21.17 -18.42
N ALA A 241 1.01 -21.09 -18.79
CA ALA A 241 1.41 -21.19 -20.20
C ALA A 241 1.00 -22.52 -20.82
N LYS A 242 1.11 -23.62 -20.09
CA LYS A 242 0.67 -24.96 -20.52
C LYS A 242 -0.87 -25.06 -20.55
N ALA A 243 -1.55 -24.57 -19.52
CA ALA A 243 -3.02 -24.59 -19.43
C ALA A 243 -3.69 -23.78 -20.56
N PHE A 244 -3.10 -22.66 -20.95
CA PHE A 244 -3.62 -21.75 -21.98
C PHE A 244 -2.93 -21.90 -23.35
N ASN A 245 -2.01 -22.86 -23.48
CA ASN A 245 -1.24 -23.09 -24.70
C ASN A 245 -0.51 -21.82 -25.21
N MET A 246 0.08 -21.06 -24.28
CA MET A 246 0.89 -19.89 -24.62
C MET A 246 2.27 -20.33 -25.08
N THR A 247 2.45 -20.45 -26.39
CA THR A 247 3.68 -20.95 -27.02
C THR A 247 4.26 -19.93 -27.99
N PHE A 248 5.57 -20.02 -28.22
CA PHE A 248 6.30 -19.21 -29.18
C PHE A 248 7.34 -20.04 -29.91
N LEU A 249 7.64 -19.69 -31.15
CA LEU A 249 8.75 -20.26 -31.90
C LEU A 249 10.05 -19.58 -31.47
N ASP A 250 10.94 -20.33 -30.85
CA ASP A 250 12.23 -19.82 -30.40
C ASP A 250 13.30 -19.75 -31.51
N LYS A 251 14.45 -19.18 -31.21
CA LYS A 251 15.59 -19.01 -32.13
C LYS A 251 16.10 -20.33 -32.71
N ASP A 252 15.92 -21.40 -31.99
CA ASP A 252 16.29 -22.75 -32.39
C ASP A 252 15.22 -23.49 -33.25
N ASN A 253 14.18 -22.77 -33.69
CA ASN A 253 13.02 -23.26 -34.42
C ASN A 253 12.21 -24.32 -33.65
N LYS A 254 12.25 -24.29 -32.32
CA LYS A 254 11.42 -25.14 -31.46
C LYS A 254 10.29 -24.34 -30.86
N LEU A 255 9.14 -24.99 -30.74
CA LEU A 255 8.00 -24.44 -30.02
C LEU A 255 8.22 -24.61 -28.52
N LYS A 256 8.17 -23.49 -27.79
CA LYS A 256 8.37 -23.45 -26.33
C LYS A 256 7.22 -22.72 -25.65
N HIS A 257 6.94 -23.05 -24.40
CA HIS A 257 6.03 -22.28 -23.55
C HIS A 257 6.73 -21.08 -22.95
N VAL A 258 5.99 -19.99 -22.76
CA VAL A 258 6.48 -18.78 -22.08
C VAL A 258 6.59 -19.00 -20.56
N TYR A 259 7.39 -18.16 -19.89
CA TYR A 259 7.43 -18.02 -18.45
C TYR A 259 6.65 -16.78 -18.03
N GLN A 260 5.84 -16.88 -16.99
CA GLN A 260 4.88 -15.84 -16.61
C GLN A 260 5.13 -15.30 -15.23
N THR A 261 4.85 -13.99 -15.07
CA THR A 261 4.78 -13.31 -13.78
C THR A 261 3.48 -12.54 -13.63
N SER A 262 3.05 -12.31 -12.39
CA SER A 262 2.09 -11.26 -12.06
C SER A 262 2.47 -10.56 -10.77
N TRP A 263 1.99 -9.33 -10.60
CA TRP A 263 2.32 -8.52 -9.44
C TRP A 263 1.25 -7.43 -9.24
N GLY A 264 1.01 -7.08 -7.98
CA GLY A 264 -0.06 -6.15 -7.65
C GLY A 264 0.08 -5.46 -6.31
N VAL A 265 -0.39 -4.21 -6.28
CA VAL A 265 -0.68 -3.42 -5.08
C VAL A 265 -2.02 -2.73 -5.22
N SER A 266 -2.67 -2.50 -4.09
CA SER A 266 -4.01 -1.91 -4.04
C SER A 266 -4.05 -0.68 -3.15
N THR A 267 -5.22 -0.07 -3.06
CA THR A 267 -5.55 0.99 -2.10
C THR A 267 -5.37 0.56 -0.64
N ARG A 268 -5.00 -0.72 -0.37
CA ARG A 268 -4.52 -1.16 0.94
C ARG A 268 -3.34 -0.33 1.44
N LEU A 269 -2.52 0.23 0.54
CA LEU A 269 -1.45 1.16 0.88
C LEU A 269 -1.96 2.42 1.60
N LEU A 270 -3.18 2.89 1.31
CA LEU A 270 -3.80 4.00 2.06
C LEU A 270 -4.06 3.60 3.51
N GLY A 271 -4.51 2.36 3.74
CA GLY A 271 -4.66 1.81 5.08
C GLY A 271 -3.32 1.71 5.82
N ALA A 272 -2.25 1.31 5.13
CA ALA A 272 -0.92 1.27 5.71
C ALA A 272 -0.44 2.66 6.16
N ILE A 273 -0.63 3.70 5.33
CA ILE A 273 -0.28 5.08 5.65
C ILE A 273 -1.00 5.55 6.92
N ILE A 274 -2.30 5.31 7.02
CA ILE A 274 -3.10 5.69 8.19
C ILE A 274 -2.57 4.98 9.44
N MET A 275 -2.38 3.68 9.37
CA MET A 275 -2.02 2.85 10.53
C MET A 275 -0.56 3.00 10.98
N VAL A 276 0.36 3.33 10.06
CA VAL A 276 1.78 3.54 10.40
C VAL A 276 2.02 4.94 10.93
N HIS A 277 1.48 5.96 10.27
CA HIS A 277 1.83 7.35 10.53
C HIS A 277 0.79 8.15 11.32
N GLY A 278 -0.50 7.80 11.21
CA GLY A 278 -1.58 8.51 11.87
C GLY A 278 -1.42 8.60 13.40
N ASP A 279 -2.02 9.63 13.99
CA ASP A 279 -2.03 9.86 15.43
C ASP A 279 -3.44 10.20 15.96
N ASP A 280 -3.56 10.62 17.21
CA ASP A 280 -4.85 10.96 17.81
C ASP A 280 -5.44 12.30 17.32
N ASN A 281 -4.73 13.02 16.46
CA ASN A 281 -5.21 14.22 15.76
C ASN A 281 -5.62 13.94 14.31
N GLY A 282 -5.43 12.71 13.81
CA GLY A 282 -5.82 12.28 12.47
C GLY A 282 -4.68 11.76 11.61
N LEU A 283 -4.70 12.08 10.32
CA LEU A 283 -3.65 11.69 9.38
C LEU A 283 -2.32 12.41 9.68
N VAL A 284 -1.22 11.73 9.38
CA VAL A 284 0.10 12.33 9.20
C VAL A 284 0.63 11.86 7.85
N LEU A 285 0.62 12.74 6.86
CA LEU A 285 0.98 12.37 5.50
C LEU A 285 2.46 12.62 5.22
N PRO A 286 3.16 11.65 4.60
CA PRO A 286 4.47 11.90 4.03
C PRO A 286 4.40 13.03 3.01
N PRO A 287 5.30 14.01 3.05
CA PRO A 287 5.24 15.18 2.18
C PRO A 287 5.22 14.86 0.68
N ARG A 288 5.92 13.82 0.26
CA ARG A 288 5.97 13.42 -1.15
C ARG A 288 4.61 12.88 -1.63
N LEU A 289 3.85 12.25 -0.74
CA LEU A 289 2.51 11.70 -1.03
C LEU A 289 1.39 12.75 -0.91
N ALA A 290 1.51 13.70 0.02
CA ALA A 290 0.42 14.60 0.37
C ALA A 290 -0.14 15.37 -0.84
N PRO A 291 -1.45 15.34 -1.13
CA PRO A 291 -2.04 16.14 -2.20
C PRO A 291 -1.87 17.64 -2.01
N THR A 292 -1.86 18.07 -0.75
CA THR A 292 -1.46 19.41 -0.30
C THR A 292 -0.30 19.25 0.65
N GLN A 293 0.87 19.79 0.27
CA GLN A 293 2.07 19.75 1.11
C GLN A 293 2.11 20.87 2.13
N VAL A 294 1.59 22.02 1.72
CA VAL A 294 1.58 23.25 2.52
C VAL A 294 0.20 23.88 2.48
N VAL A 295 -0.38 24.15 3.64
CA VAL A 295 -1.57 25.00 3.77
C VAL A 295 -1.17 26.31 4.42
N ILE A 296 -1.58 27.43 3.80
CA ILE A 296 -1.39 28.76 4.35
C ILE A 296 -2.70 29.21 5.00
N ILE A 297 -2.62 29.60 6.27
CA ILE A 297 -3.77 30.04 7.05
C ILE A 297 -3.57 31.52 7.42
N PRO A 298 -4.28 32.41 6.72
CA PRO A 298 -4.26 33.86 7.06
C PRO A 298 -4.97 34.09 8.38
N ILE A 299 -4.26 34.69 9.32
CA ILE A 299 -4.77 35.08 10.65
C ILE A 299 -5.32 36.50 10.60
N GLN A 300 -6.57 36.71 11.07
CA GLN A 300 -7.27 37.98 10.92
C GLN A 300 -7.38 38.41 9.43
N GLN A 301 -7.74 37.50 8.58
CA GLN A 301 -7.75 37.65 7.11
C GLN A 301 -8.55 38.87 6.59
N LYS A 302 -9.46 39.46 7.40
CA LYS A 302 -10.22 40.67 7.05
C LYS A 302 -9.40 41.95 7.14
N LYS A 303 -8.20 41.92 7.74
CA LYS A 303 -7.30 43.07 7.76
C LYS A 303 -6.59 43.20 6.42
N ALA A 304 -6.42 44.44 5.99
CA ALA A 304 -5.79 44.78 4.72
C ALA A 304 -4.39 44.16 4.60
N GLY A 305 -4.07 43.60 3.43
CA GLY A 305 -2.77 43.03 3.10
C GLY A 305 -2.55 41.59 3.57
N VAL A 306 -3.44 41.00 4.39
CA VAL A 306 -3.23 39.62 4.94
C VAL A 306 -3.53 38.57 3.91
N LEU A 307 -4.65 38.64 3.18
CA LEU A 307 -4.98 37.70 2.12
C LEU A 307 -4.01 37.80 0.95
N GLU A 308 -3.70 39.05 0.56
CA GLU A 308 -2.73 39.34 -0.50
C GLU A 308 -1.36 38.72 -0.20
N LYS A 309 -0.88 38.83 1.05
CA LYS A 309 0.38 38.20 1.46
C LYS A 309 0.30 36.66 1.46
N ALA A 310 -0.80 36.08 1.92
CA ALA A 310 -1.01 34.63 1.87
C ALA A 310 -0.99 34.12 0.42
N ASP A 311 -1.62 34.83 -0.51
CA ASP A 311 -1.63 34.47 -1.93
C ASP A 311 -0.23 34.66 -2.58
N GLU A 312 0.52 35.68 -2.19
CA GLU A 312 1.92 35.89 -2.61
C GLU A 312 2.80 34.73 -2.17
N ILE A 313 2.73 34.31 -0.90
CA ILE A 313 3.46 33.15 -0.38
C ILE A 313 3.06 31.89 -1.15
N ALA A 314 1.77 31.66 -1.37
CA ALA A 314 1.28 30.51 -2.12
C ALA A 314 1.83 30.50 -3.56
N ALA A 315 1.87 31.63 -4.22
CA ALA A 315 2.41 31.77 -5.58
C ALA A 315 3.91 31.44 -5.63
N GLN A 316 4.70 31.93 -4.68
CA GLN A 316 6.14 31.63 -4.58
C GLN A 316 6.39 30.13 -4.37
N LEU A 317 5.69 29.50 -3.45
CA LEU A 317 5.85 28.07 -3.17
C LEU A 317 5.37 27.18 -4.34
N LYS A 318 4.26 27.56 -5.00
CA LYS A 318 3.79 26.87 -6.23
C LYS A 318 4.80 27.00 -7.37
N ALA A 319 5.40 28.16 -7.55
CA ALA A 319 6.44 28.37 -8.56
C ALA A 319 7.69 27.51 -8.31
N ALA A 320 7.97 27.17 -7.03
CA ALA A 320 8.99 26.21 -6.63
C ALA A 320 8.55 24.74 -6.72
N GLY A 321 7.38 24.44 -7.31
CA GLY A 321 6.91 23.08 -7.56
C GLY A 321 6.15 22.41 -6.41
N MET A 322 5.80 23.16 -5.35
CA MET A 322 5.07 22.60 -4.21
C MET A 322 3.56 22.60 -4.44
N ARG A 323 2.86 21.65 -3.84
CA ARG A 323 1.39 21.58 -3.81
C ARG A 323 0.88 22.39 -2.62
N VAL A 324 0.33 23.58 -2.89
CA VAL A 324 -0.02 24.57 -1.87
C VAL A 324 -1.47 24.99 -1.98
N SER A 325 -2.14 25.14 -0.84
CA SER A 325 -3.47 25.75 -0.72
C SER A 325 -3.48 26.91 0.28
N VAL A 326 -4.44 27.80 0.12
CA VAL A 326 -4.73 28.87 1.08
C VAL A 326 -6.11 28.60 1.67
N ASP A 327 -6.23 28.53 2.99
CA ASP A 327 -7.52 28.42 3.66
C ASP A 327 -8.04 29.83 4.01
N ALA A 328 -8.70 30.43 3.03
CA ALA A 328 -9.37 31.74 3.17
C ALA A 328 -10.84 31.59 3.63
N SER A 329 -11.28 30.44 4.13
CA SER A 329 -12.64 30.25 4.65
C SER A 329 -12.91 31.20 5.85
N ASP A 330 -14.19 31.38 6.18
CA ASP A 330 -14.63 32.22 7.30
C ASP A 330 -14.57 31.52 8.67
N LYS A 331 -14.02 30.30 8.70
CA LYS A 331 -13.85 29.52 9.93
C LYS A 331 -12.80 30.13 10.87
N SER A 332 -12.93 29.86 12.17
CA SER A 332 -11.93 30.29 13.15
C SER A 332 -10.54 29.71 12.90
N PRO A 333 -9.45 30.38 13.27
CA PRO A 333 -8.10 29.82 13.13
C PRO A 333 -7.95 28.45 13.79
N GLY A 334 -8.49 28.25 15.00
CA GLY A 334 -8.44 26.97 15.71
C GLY A 334 -9.13 25.85 14.93
N TRP A 335 -10.25 26.11 14.27
CA TRP A 335 -10.91 25.14 13.41
C TRP A 335 -10.04 24.79 12.20
N LYS A 336 -9.48 25.78 11.53
CA LYS A 336 -8.58 25.58 10.38
C LYS A 336 -7.33 24.76 10.75
N PHE A 337 -6.79 24.99 11.95
CA PHE A 337 -5.65 24.22 12.46
C PHE A 337 -6.02 22.75 12.68
N SER A 338 -7.15 22.49 13.34
CA SER A 338 -7.64 21.14 13.57
C SER A 338 -7.96 20.40 12.27
N GLU A 339 -8.53 21.08 11.28
CA GLU A 339 -8.81 20.52 9.96
C GLU A 339 -7.53 20.17 9.21
N ALA A 340 -6.53 21.04 9.22
CA ALA A 340 -5.23 20.78 8.62
C ALA A 340 -4.52 19.58 9.28
N GLU A 341 -4.64 19.46 10.61
CA GLU A 341 -4.10 18.32 11.39
C GLU A 341 -4.85 17.04 11.06
N MET A 342 -6.18 17.05 11.03
CA MET A 342 -7.00 15.90 10.69
C MET A 342 -6.68 15.36 9.28
N ARG A 343 -6.49 16.23 8.31
CA ARG A 343 -6.10 15.87 6.94
C ARG A 343 -4.62 15.51 6.78
N GLY A 344 -3.84 15.68 7.84
CA GLY A 344 -2.43 15.31 7.85
C GLY A 344 -1.55 16.14 6.92
N ILE A 345 -1.91 17.40 6.66
CA ILE A 345 -1.13 18.28 5.79
C ILE A 345 0.24 18.52 6.42
N PRO A 346 1.36 18.20 5.73
CA PRO A 346 2.69 18.19 6.33
C PRO A 346 3.13 19.50 6.96
N VAL A 347 2.85 20.62 6.30
CA VAL A 347 3.25 21.95 6.75
C VAL A 347 2.05 22.89 6.75
N ARG A 348 1.88 23.61 7.87
CA ARG A 348 0.97 24.72 7.99
C ARG A 348 1.77 26.01 8.15
N ILE A 349 1.47 27.02 7.34
CA ILE A 349 2.02 28.36 7.47
C ILE A 349 0.92 29.27 8.04
N GLU A 350 1.20 29.88 9.19
CA GLU A 350 0.36 30.86 9.83
C GLU A 350 0.93 32.27 9.52
N VAL A 351 0.11 33.17 8.99
CA VAL A 351 0.55 34.55 8.68
C VAL A 351 -0.54 35.54 9.03
N GLY A 352 -0.23 36.51 9.86
CA GLY A 352 -1.12 37.56 10.31
C GLY A 352 -0.49 38.94 10.19
N PRO A 353 -1.22 40.01 10.60
CA PRO A 353 -0.74 41.39 10.45
C PRO A 353 0.62 41.65 11.12
N ARG A 354 0.84 41.11 12.32
CA ARG A 354 2.10 41.28 13.07
C ARG A 354 3.25 40.52 12.41
N ASP A 355 2.96 39.37 11.85
CA ASP A 355 3.96 38.53 11.14
C ASP A 355 4.45 39.30 9.91
N ILE A 356 3.51 39.86 9.14
CA ILE A 356 3.80 40.65 7.94
C ILE A 356 4.62 41.89 8.28
N GLU A 357 4.22 42.60 9.33
CA GLU A 357 4.93 43.79 9.81
C GLU A 357 6.39 43.48 10.20
N ASN A 358 6.61 42.32 10.83
CA ASN A 358 7.93 41.88 11.26
C ASN A 358 8.69 41.09 10.18
N GLY A 359 8.12 40.89 8.98
CA GLY A 359 8.77 40.23 7.87
C GLY A 359 8.96 38.71 8.04
N HIS A 360 8.13 38.03 8.83
CA HIS A 360 8.20 36.58 9.03
C HIS A 360 6.84 35.90 8.94
N CYS A 361 6.83 34.57 8.90
CA CYS A 361 5.66 33.72 9.10
C CYS A 361 5.97 32.62 10.13
N VAL A 362 4.92 31.96 10.64
CA VAL A 362 5.06 30.82 11.53
C VAL A 362 4.81 29.54 10.75
N VAL A 363 5.79 28.65 10.72
CA VAL A 363 5.75 27.35 10.05
C VAL A 363 5.56 26.27 11.10
N VAL A 364 4.57 25.42 10.93
CA VAL A 364 4.23 24.34 11.85
C VAL A 364 4.33 22.99 11.14
N LYS A 365 5.16 22.08 11.66
CA LYS A 365 5.28 20.70 11.18
C LYS A 365 4.15 19.85 11.73
N ARG A 366 3.51 19.04 10.89
CA ARG A 366 2.42 18.14 11.31
C ARG A 366 2.91 16.95 12.15
N ASN A 367 4.08 16.39 11.81
CA ASN A 367 4.57 15.16 12.41
C ASN A 367 5.02 15.26 13.87
N ASP A 368 5.40 16.45 14.33
CA ASP A 368 5.86 16.69 15.72
C ASP A 368 5.26 17.94 16.37
N GLY A 369 4.55 18.78 15.61
CA GLY A 369 3.93 20.01 16.07
C GLY A 369 4.91 21.15 16.35
N VAL A 370 6.16 21.03 15.93
CA VAL A 370 7.19 22.07 16.13
C VAL A 370 6.83 23.30 15.32
N LYS A 371 6.91 24.47 15.98
CA LYS A 371 6.68 25.79 15.39
C LYS A 371 8.01 26.52 15.21
N THR A 372 8.25 27.03 14.01
CA THR A 372 9.45 27.77 13.65
C THR A 372 9.06 29.07 12.97
N GLN A 373 9.69 30.19 13.32
CA GLN A 373 9.59 31.42 12.55
C GLN A 373 10.53 31.34 11.34
N MET A 374 10.03 31.74 10.18
CA MET A 374 10.82 31.84 8.94
C MET A 374 10.60 33.21 8.30
N ASP A 375 11.66 33.76 7.73
CA ASP A 375 11.61 35.04 7.07
C ASP A 375 10.78 34.98 5.78
N LEU A 376 10.02 36.04 5.51
CA LEU A 376 9.24 36.23 4.28
C LEU A 376 10.13 36.86 3.20
N ASP A 377 11.13 36.12 2.77
CA ASP A 377 12.10 36.55 1.75
C ASP A 377 12.17 35.54 0.58
N GLU A 378 13.13 35.74 -0.31
CA GLU A 378 13.38 34.90 -1.49
C GLU A 378 13.85 33.49 -1.14
N ASN A 379 14.32 33.24 0.08
CA ASN A 379 14.80 31.92 0.54
C ASN A 379 13.68 31.06 1.14
N LEU A 380 12.50 31.63 1.41
CA LEU A 380 11.37 30.90 2.00
C LEU A 380 11.03 29.60 1.24
N PRO A 381 10.94 29.56 -0.10
CA PRO A 381 10.65 28.33 -0.83
C PRO A 381 11.66 27.21 -0.55
N GLN A 382 12.96 27.53 -0.51
CA GLN A 382 13.98 26.54 -0.20
C GLN A 382 13.87 26.06 1.25
N ALA A 383 13.66 26.94 2.20
CA ALA A 383 13.48 26.59 3.61
C ALA A 383 12.27 25.68 3.83
N ILE A 384 11.16 25.92 3.13
CA ILE A 384 9.98 25.05 3.17
C ILE A 384 10.26 23.70 2.50
N HIS A 385 10.95 23.67 1.36
CA HIS A 385 11.36 22.42 0.71
C HIS A 385 12.22 21.58 1.65
N ASP A 386 13.22 22.15 2.29
CA ASP A 386 14.09 21.45 3.24
C ASP A 386 13.32 20.95 4.47
N THR A 387 12.32 21.71 4.91
CA THR A 387 11.39 21.29 5.98
C THR A 387 10.58 20.07 5.57
N LEU A 388 10.05 20.02 4.34
CA LEU A 388 9.31 18.87 3.81
C LEU A 388 10.19 17.63 3.71
N GLU A 389 11.42 17.75 3.22
CA GLU A 389 12.37 16.62 3.16
C GLU A 389 12.76 16.13 4.57
N THR A 390 12.92 17.04 5.52
CA THR A 390 13.18 16.71 6.93
C THR A 390 12.00 15.93 7.52
N ILE A 391 10.76 16.37 7.31
CA ILE A 391 9.55 15.66 7.76
C ILE A 391 9.51 14.25 7.19
N HIS A 392 9.75 14.10 5.88
CA HIS A 392 9.75 12.78 5.24
C HIS A 392 10.75 11.82 5.88
N LYS A 393 11.98 12.29 6.09
CA LYS A 393 13.03 11.52 6.75
C LYS A 393 12.68 11.15 8.19
N GLU A 394 12.19 12.11 8.98
CA GLU A 394 11.77 11.89 10.38
C GLU A 394 10.65 10.84 10.48
N MET A 395 9.68 10.89 9.55
CA MET A 395 8.59 9.91 9.49
C MET A 395 9.12 8.50 9.17
N TYR A 396 10.01 8.39 8.18
CA TYR A 396 10.62 7.12 7.84
C TYR A 396 11.46 6.56 8.99
N ASP A 397 12.32 7.37 9.60
CA ASP A 397 13.19 6.96 10.71
C ASP A 397 12.38 6.49 11.93
N LYS A 398 11.30 7.18 12.24
CA LYS A 398 10.37 6.80 13.32
C LYS A 398 9.70 5.46 13.04
N ALA A 399 9.22 5.25 11.83
CA ALA A 399 8.60 3.98 11.42
C ALA A 399 9.62 2.84 11.38
N ALA A 400 10.85 3.10 10.92
CA ALA A 400 11.93 2.12 10.91
C ALA A 400 12.36 1.71 12.32
N ALA A 401 12.48 2.66 13.24
CA ALA A 401 12.77 2.39 14.64
C ALA A 401 11.66 1.53 15.29
N PHE A 402 10.40 1.82 14.98
CA PHE A 402 9.26 1.02 15.44
C PHE A 402 9.33 -0.41 14.90
N LEU A 403 9.48 -0.59 13.59
CA LEU A 403 9.61 -1.91 12.96
C LEU A 403 10.77 -2.71 13.58
N ASN A 404 11.96 -2.13 13.62
CA ASN A 404 13.16 -2.82 14.14
C ASN A 404 13.00 -3.22 15.60
N SER A 405 12.38 -2.37 16.42
CA SER A 405 12.11 -2.70 17.82
C SER A 405 11.08 -3.82 18.00
N HIS A 406 10.26 -4.11 16.99
CA HIS A 406 9.20 -5.12 17.01
C HIS A 406 9.53 -6.37 16.18
N ILE A 407 10.80 -6.59 15.84
CA ILE A 407 11.30 -7.86 15.33
C ILE A 407 12.01 -8.56 16.49
N THR A 408 11.50 -9.71 16.94
CA THR A 408 12.06 -10.46 18.07
C THR A 408 12.44 -11.87 17.62
N ARG A 409 13.74 -12.22 17.79
CA ARG A 409 14.20 -13.58 17.58
C ARG A 409 13.77 -14.47 18.74
N VAL A 410 13.23 -15.65 18.43
CA VAL A 410 12.79 -16.64 19.44
C VAL A 410 13.30 -18.03 19.09
N ASN A 411 13.45 -18.89 20.10
CA ASN A 411 13.93 -20.25 19.96
C ASN A 411 12.96 -21.31 20.48
N THR A 412 11.87 -20.90 21.13
CA THR A 412 10.85 -21.79 21.69
C THR A 412 9.44 -21.33 21.31
N LEU A 413 8.48 -22.27 21.33
CA LEU A 413 7.06 -21.94 21.08
C LEU A 413 6.48 -21.02 22.15
N ASP A 414 6.87 -21.19 23.41
CA ASP A 414 6.37 -20.34 24.51
C ASP A 414 6.81 -18.88 24.33
N GLU A 415 8.03 -18.65 23.82
CA GLU A 415 8.50 -17.31 23.48
C GLU A 415 7.67 -16.68 22.36
N VAL A 416 7.21 -17.46 21.38
CA VAL A 416 6.33 -16.96 20.31
C VAL A 416 5.06 -16.36 20.91
N GLY A 417 4.36 -17.09 21.76
CA GLY A 417 3.15 -16.62 22.42
C GLY A 417 3.39 -15.38 23.26
N LYS A 418 4.43 -15.42 24.09
CA LYS A 418 4.80 -14.29 24.98
C LYS A 418 5.06 -13.00 24.19
N VAL A 419 5.86 -13.06 23.12
CA VAL A 419 6.18 -11.88 22.30
C VAL A 419 4.92 -11.33 21.63
N LEU A 420 4.10 -12.20 21.04
CA LEU A 420 2.88 -11.78 20.33
C LEU A 420 1.82 -11.18 21.26
N ASP A 421 1.76 -11.61 22.52
CA ASP A 421 0.78 -11.12 23.50
C ASP A 421 1.25 -9.83 24.19
N GLU A 422 2.54 -9.74 24.53
CA GLU A 422 3.08 -8.61 25.29
C GLU A 422 3.48 -7.42 24.39
N LYS A 423 4.02 -7.69 23.20
CA LYS A 423 4.65 -6.69 22.35
C LYS A 423 4.03 -6.59 20.96
N GLY A 424 3.54 -7.71 20.42
CA GLY A 424 3.17 -7.82 19.00
C GLY A 424 4.39 -7.77 18.07
N GLY A 425 4.16 -7.48 16.82
CA GLY A 425 5.21 -7.40 15.80
C GLY A 425 5.54 -8.74 15.17
N TYR A 426 6.76 -8.85 14.68
CA TYR A 426 7.26 -10.04 14.01
C TYR A 426 8.08 -10.90 14.96
N VAL A 427 7.74 -12.18 15.00
CA VAL A 427 8.55 -13.21 15.61
C VAL A 427 9.43 -13.86 14.53
N LYS A 428 10.74 -13.74 14.68
CA LYS A 428 11.74 -14.33 13.78
C LYS A 428 12.26 -15.63 14.34
N MET A 429 12.15 -16.74 13.62
CA MET A 429 12.56 -18.04 14.13
C MET A 429 13.05 -18.99 13.05
N ASN A 430 13.81 -20.02 13.47
CA ASN A 430 14.16 -21.14 12.63
C ASN A 430 12.94 -22.00 12.28
N TRP A 431 12.83 -22.49 11.07
CA TRP A 431 11.70 -23.31 10.61
C TRP A 431 12.16 -24.47 9.72
N CYS A 432 11.57 -25.65 9.91
CA CYS A 432 11.94 -26.88 9.19
C CYS A 432 11.42 -26.94 7.74
N GLY A 433 10.54 -26.01 7.33
CA GLY A 433 9.91 -26.03 6.01
C GLY A 433 8.62 -26.86 5.93
N GLU A 434 8.13 -27.40 7.05
CA GLU A 434 6.93 -28.26 7.04
C GLU A 434 5.66 -27.46 7.40
N GLU A 435 4.61 -27.62 6.60
CA GLU A 435 3.31 -26.96 6.78
C GLU A 435 2.68 -27.26 8.15
N ALA A 436 2.86 -28.47 8.69
CA ALA A 436 2.34 -28.85 10.00
C ALA A 436 2.83 -27.93 11.12
N CYS A 437 4.05 -27.40 11.01
CA CYS A 437 4.59 -26.45 11.99
C CYS A 437 3.98 -25.04 11.84
N GLU A 438 3.70 -24.59 10.62
CA GLU A 438 2.96 -23.33 10.39
C GLU A 438 1.53 -23.41 10.94
N LEU A 439 0.83 -24.52 10.67
CA LEU A 439 -0.51 -24.78 11.18
C LEU A 439 -0.56 -24.75 12.69
N LYS A 440 0.43 -25.38 13.36
CA LYS A 440 0.52 -25.41 14.80
C LYS A 440 0.70 -24.00 15.40
N ILE A 441 1.54 -23.14 14.77
CA ILE A 441 1.71 -21.76 15.20
C ILE A 441 0.43 -20.95 15.00
N LYS A 442 -0.26 -21.16 13.89
CA LYS A 442 -1.55 -20.51 13.61
C LYS A 442 -2.62 -20.91 14.62
N GLU A 443 -2.72 -22.20 14.93
CA GLU A 443 -3.68 -22.72 15.90
C GLU A 443 -3.42 -22.19 17.31
N LEU A 444 -2.17 -22.20 17.77
CA LEU A 444 -1.81 -21.79 19.12
C LEU A 444 -1.86 -20.27 19.32
N TYR A 445 -1.43 -19.49 18.34
CA TYR A 445 -1.15 -18.06 18.54
C TYR A 445 -1.86 -17.12 17.55
N GLN A 446 -2.66 -17.67 16.62
CA GLN A 446 -3.33 -16.91 15.54
C GLN A 446 -2.34 -16.12 14.67
N ALA A 447 -1.11 -16.59 14.58
CA ALA A 447 -0.05 -16.01 13.77
C ALA A 447 0.21 -16.84 12.53
N THR A 448 0.45 -16.18 11.41
CA THR A 448 0.79 -16.82 10.13
C THR A 448 2.22 -16.48 9.74
N SER A 449 2.83 -17.32 8.92
CA SER A 449 4.12 -16.98 8.28
C SER A 449 3.93 -15.78 7.36
N ARG A 450 4.81 -14.79 7.50
CA ARG A 450 4.77 -13.60 6.66
C ARG A 450 5.69 -13.75 5.46
N CYS A 451 6.96 -14.04 5.72
CA CYS A 451 7.92 -14.38 4.68
C CYS A 451 9.14 -15.12 5.25
N ILE A 452 9.84 -15.82 4.38
CA ILE A 452 11.16 -16.39 4.62
C ILE A 452 12.17 -15.26 4.51
N ASP A 453 13.08 -15.17 5.49
CA ASP A 453 14.25 -14.29 5.39
C ASP A 453 15.28 -14.91 4.45
N GLU A 454 15.47 -14.31 3.29
CA GLU A 454 16.41 -14.80 2.27
C GLU A 454 17.86 -14.35 2.52
N HIS A 455 18.09 -13.51 3.53
CA HIS A 455 19.41 -12.97 3.89
C HIS A 455 20.03 -13.67 5.09
N GLU A 456 19.30 -14.56 5.77
CA GLU A 456 19.77 -15.29 6.93
C GLU A 456 19.62 -16.80 6.75
N GLU A 457 20.73 -17.51 6.91
CA GLU A 457 20.71 -18.99 6.91
C GLU A 457 20.23 -19.53 8.24
N ALA A 458 19.47 -20.61 8.18
CA ALA A 458 19.01 -21.31 9.38
C ALA A 458 20.17 -22.03 10.06
N ASP A 459 20.36 -21.80 11.36
CA ASP A 459 21.49 -22.25 12.15
C ASP A 459 21.15 -23.24 13.29
N GLY A 460 19.89 -23.70 13.35
CA GLY A 460 19.43 -24.50 14.48
C GLY A 460 18.30 -25.46 14.14
N VAL A 461 17.39 -25.62 15.07
CA VAL A 461 16.24 -26.51 14.97
C VAL A 461 14.93 -25.73 14.95
N CYS A 462 13.91 -26.32 14.37
CA CYS A 462 12.56 -25.78 14.37
C CYS A 462 11.98 -25.84 15.80
N PRO A 463 11.54 -24.73 16.40
CA PRO A 463 10.95 -24.72 17.75
C PRO A 463 9.67 -25.56 17.88
N CYS A 464 9.00 -25.85 16.76
CA CYS A 464 7.76 -26.62 16.75
C CYS A 464 7.98 -28.14 16.84
N CYS A 465 8.99 -28.68 16.16
CA CYS A 465 9.16 -30.12 16.00
C CYS A 465 10.57 -30.63 16.32
N GLY A 466 11.54 -29.77 16.59
CA GLY A 466 12.93 -30.14 16.89
C GLY A 466 13.76 -30.63 15.69
N LYS A 467 13.18 -30.70 14.48
CA LYS A 467 13.92 -31.06 13.26
C LYS A 467 14.89 -29.94 12.88
N LYS A 468 15.95 -30.30 12.14
CA LYS A 468 16.87 -29.31 11.56
C LYS A 468 16.09 -28.26 10.77
N ALA A 469 16.36 -27.00 11.01
CA ALA A 469 15.75 -25.90 10.29
C ALA A 469 16.32 -25.80 8.87
N LYS A 470 15.46 -25.42 7.93
CA LYS A 470 15.83 -25.13 6.53
C LYS A 470 15.80 -23.63 6.24
N HIS A 471 14.99 -22.89 6.96
CA HIS A 471 14.75 -21.47 6.73
C HIS A 471 14.65 -20.71 8.05
N VAL A 472 14.90 -19.40 7.96
CA VAL A 472 14.50 -18.42 8.96
C VAL A 472 13.22 -17.74 8.47
N VAL A 473 12.18 -17.67 9.30
CA VAL A 473 10.85 -17.19 8.91
C VAL A 473 10.33 -16.17 9.91
N TYR A 474 9.62 -15.17 9.40
CA TYR A 474 8.89 -14.20 10.20
C TYR A 474 7.43 -14.65 10.33
N PHE A 475 6.94 -14.73 11.56
CA PHE A 475 5.54 -14.95 11.90
C PHE A 475 4.97 -13.71 12.56
N ALA A 476 3.69 -13.41 12.31
CA ALA A 476 2.97 -12.34 12.96
C ALA A 476 1.46 -12.57 12.91
N ARG A 477 0.74 -11.93 13.81
CA ARG A 477 -0.70 -11.67 13.61
C ARG A 477 -0.84 -10.64 12.51
N ALA A 478 -1.85 -10.76 11.66
CA ALA A 478 -2.00 -9.94 10.46
C ALA A 478 -3.44 -9.51 10.22
N TYR A 479 -3.59 -8.46 9.43
CA TYR A 479 -4.86 -8.00 8.88
C TYR A 479 -5.33 -8.83 7.69
#